data_a59386f6b976e2cd49a7231815fb36d8
#
_entry.id   a59386f6b976e2cd49a7231815fb36d8
#
_cell.length_a   1.000
_cell.length_b   1.000
_cell.length_c   1.000
_cell.angle_alpha   90.00
_cell.angle_beta   90.00
_cell.angle_gamma   90.00
#
_symmetry.space_group_name_H-M   'P 1'
#
loop_
_entity.id
_entity.type
_entity.pdbx_description
1 polymer ?
#
loop_
_entity_poly.entity_id
_entity_poly.type
_entity_poly.pdbx_seq_one_letter_code
_entity_poly.pdbx_strand_id
1 'polypeptide(L)'
;MAEAADDWREHSQFRKRGSPQEVSGYCQRRFETSRRLRRLHKSELAFARLLMDLIGPGRSILDVPCGPGRFYEVFSGAAEVTMVDYDPEALKVVQAAHGQDRRLRILQGDIACLPFSDGSFDLVFSMRLLHHIGDEALRRQVVAELARVSRRYVALSLYSKHTFRYMKRRLFGMRPSGNSVALGRFIAEARRMGLRLLRKYPAVSLIEQQRMLLFEKV
;
A
#
# COMPACT_ATOMS: atom_id res chain seq x y z
N MET A 1 -9.63 -25.22 -4.97
CA MET A 1 -8.53 -24.23 -5.04
C MET A 1 -9.02 -22.79 -4.85
N ALA A 2 -10.25 -22.56 -4.36
CA ALA A 2 -10.82 -21.23 -4.10
C ALA A 2 -10.67 -20.74 -2.65
N GLU A 3 -10.33 -21.62 -1.70
CA GLU A 3 -10.31 -21.28 -0.26
C GLU A 3 -9.12 -20.44 0.20
N ALA A 4 -7.97 -20.47 -0.48
CA ALA A 4 -6.81 -19.66 -0.08
C ALA A 4 -6.93 -18.18 -0.48
N ALA A 5 -7.84 -17.80 -1.35
CA ALA A 5 -8.02 -16.43 -1.83
C ALA A 5 -8.83 -15.55 -0.85
N ASP A 6 -9.56 -16.13 0.08
CA ASP A 6 -10.48 -15.38 0.97
C ASP A 6 -9.83 -14.76 2.21
N ASP A 7 -8.66 -15.25 2.62
CA ASP A 7 -8.07 -14.91 3.92
C ASP A 7 -7.72 -13.41 4.11
N TRP A 8 -7.27 -12.70 3.07
CA TRP A 8 -6.95 -11.27 3.21
C TRP A 8 -8.18 -10.36 3.06
N ARG A 9 -9.19 -10.79 2.30
CA ARG A 9 -10.47 -10.08 2.12
C ARG A 9 -11.29 -10.10 3.40
N GLU A 10 -11.24 -11.21 4.15
CA GLU A 10 -11.86 -11.34 5.46
C GLU A 10 -11.11 -10.56 6.56
N HIS A 11 -9.79 -10.31 6.38
CA HIS A 11 -8.96 -9.59 7.32
C HIS A 11 -8.91 -8.07 7.06
N SER A 12 -9.72 -7.52 6.15
CA SER A 12 -9.89 -6.08 6.06
C SER A 12 -10.29 -5.54 7.43
N GLN A 13 -9.41 -4.75 8.03
CA GLN A 13 -9.63 -4.19 9.37
C GLN A 13 -10.85 -3.26 9.40
N PHE A 14 -11.37 -2.91 8.22
CA PHE A 14 -12.49 -2.00 8.04
C PHE A 14 -13.83 -2.75 7.98
N ARG A 15 -13.89 -3.94 7.41
CA ARG A 15 -15.11 -4.78 7.35
C ARG A 15 -15.79 -5.04 8.71
N LYS A 16 -15.01 -5.00 9.78
CA LYS A 16 -15.50 -5.17 11.16
C LYS A 16 -16.06 -3.89 11.78
N ARG A 17 -16.11 -2.78 11.03
CA ARG A 17 -16.40 -1.44 11.55
C ARG A 17 -17.57 -0.80 10.82
N GLY A 18 -18.68 -1.29 10.97
CA GLY A 18 -20.03 -0.99 10.52
C GLY A 18 -20.41 0.37 9.88
N SER A 19 -19.61 1.44 10.03
CA SER A 19 -19.98 2.75 9.46
C SER A 19 -18.77 3.57 9.01
N PRO A 20 -18.94 4.49 8.02
CA PRO A 20 -17.87 5.39 7.57
C PRO A 20 -17.29 6.26 8.70
N GLN A 21 -18.11 6.66 9.67
CA GLN A 21 -17.67 7.43 10.84
C GLN A 21 -16.73 6.61 11.73
N GLU A 22 -17.02 5.33 11.93
CA GLU A 22 -16.17 4.42 12.69
C GLU A 22 -14.85 4.15 11.97
N VAL A 23 -14.85 4.02 10.63
CA VAL A 23 -13.66 3.87 9.81
C VAL A 23 -12.78 5.12 9.89
N SER A 24 -13.36 6.31 9.68
CA SER A 24 -12.66 7.59 9.79
C SER A 24 -12.09 7.81 11.20
N GLY A 25 -12.91 7.65 12.22
CA GLY A 25 -12.50 7.82 13.62
C GLY A 25 -11.42 6.82 14.06
N TYR A 26 -11.43 5.60 13.54
CA TYR A 26 -10.35 4.64 13.78
C TYR A 26 -9.03 5.09 13.19
N CYS A 27 -9.03 5.57 11.96
CA CYS A 27 -7.80 6.02 11.31
C CYS A 27 -7.19 7.22 12.03
N GLN A 28 -8.00 8.19 12.44
CA GLN A 28 -7.55 9.32 13.23
C GLN A 28 -6.97 8.87 14.58
N ARG A 29 -7.74 8.14 15.39
CA ARG A 29 -7.28 7.65 16.71
C ARG A 29 -6.02 6.79 16.61
N ARG A 30 -5.91 5.93 15.60
CA ARG A 30 -4.76 5.04 15.45
C ARG A 30 -3.44 5.79 15.32
N PHE A 31 -3.43 6.92 14.64
CA PHE A 31 -2.21 7.72 14.45
C PHE A 31 -2.00 8.75 15.56
N GLU A 32 -3.03 9.12 16.30
CA GLU A 32 -2.94 10.05 17.42
C GLU A 32 -2.49 9.38 18.72
N THR A 33 -2.94 8.17 18.99
CA THR A 33 -2.69 7.48 20.27
C THR A 33 -1.27 6.95 20.46
N SER A 34 -0.53 6.71 19.38
CA SER A 34 0.82 6.12 19.46
C SER A 34 1.87 7.01 18.80
N ARG A 35 2.86 7.47 19.58
CA ARG A 35 4.04 8.21 19.06
C ARG A 35 4.72 7.45 17.92
N ARG A 36 4.79 6.12 18.02
CA ARG A 36 5.37 5.26 16.98
C ARG A 36 4.55 5.29 15.69
N LEU A 37 3.23 5.10 15.78
CA LEU A 37 2.35 5.10 14.61
C LEU A 37 2.29 6.48 13.95
N ARG A 38 2.36 7.55 14.73
CA ARG A 38 2.45 8.93 14.23
C ARG A 38 3.75 9.16 13.44
N ARG A 39 4.90 8.68 13.94
CA ARG A 39 6.18 8.75 13.21
C ARG A 39 6.12 7.94 11.92
N LEU A 40 5.53 6.74 11.97
CA LEU A 40 5.35 5.89 10.80
C LEU A 40 4.49 6.58 9.74
N HIS A 41 3.36 7.15 10.14
CA HIS A 41 2.49 7.92 9.25
C HIS A 41 3.21 9.10 8.60
N LYS A 42 3.93 9.91 9.40
CA LYS A 42 4.74 11.02 8.87
C LYS A 42 5.78 10.55 7.86
N SER A 43 6.44 9.42 8.11
CA SER A 43 7.43 8.85 7.18
C SER A 43 6.79 8.35 5.88
N GLU A 44 5.60 7.74 5.95
CA GLU A 44 4.86 7.30 4.76
C GLU A 44 4.38 8.51 3.92
N LEU A 45 3.90 9.58 4.55
CA LEU A 45 3.54 10.83 3.86
C LEU A 45 4.77 11.50 3.23
N ALA A 46 5.91 11.52 3.92
CA ALA A 46 7.16 12.05 3.37
C ALA A 46 7.63 11.24 2.16
N PHE A 47 7.48 9.91 2.20
CA PHE A 47 7.75 9.05 1.05
C PHE A 47 6.82 9.35 -0.12
N ALA A 48 5.53 9.50 0.12
CA ALA A 48 4.57 9.84 -0.94
C ALA A 48 4.89 11.22 -1.58
N ARG A 49 5.25 12.24 -0.79
CA ARG A 49 5.68 13.55 -1.30
C ARG A 49 6.93 13.44 -2.18
N LEU A 50 7.93 12.69 -1.72
CA LEU A 50 9.14 12.46 -2.50
C LEU A 50 8.87 11.74 -3.83
N LEU A 51 7.85 10.87 -3.89
CA LEU A 51 7.41 10.27 -5.14
C LEU A 51 6.79 11.32 -6.05
N MET A 52 5.96 12.25 -5.54
CA MET A 52 5.39 13.35 -6.34
C MET A 52 6.48 14.24 -6.92
N ASP A 53 7.50 14.58 -6.14
CA ASP A 53 8.65 15.35 -6.63
C ASP A 53 9.39 14.61 -7.75
N LEU A 54 9.52 13.27 -7.64
CA LEU A 54 10.21 12.44 -8.62
C LEU A 54 9.44 12.30 -9.93
N ILE A 55 8.13 12.08 -9.86
CA ILE A 55 7.31 11.82 -11.06
C ILE A 55 6.91 13.11 -11.77
N GLY A 56 6.92 14.25 -11.08
CA GLY A 56 6.49 15.54 -11.57
C GLY A 56 4.97 15.71 -11.70
N PRO A 57 4.52 16.91 -12.10
CA PRO A 57 3.09 17.21 -12.27
C PRO A 57 2.49 16.51 -13.51
N GLY A 58 1.16 16.53 -13.61
CA GLY A 58 0.44 16.06 -14.79
C GLY A 58 0.44 14.55 -14.97
N ARG A 59 0.65 13.78 -13.91
CA ARG A 59 0.73 12.31 -13.94
C ARG A 59 -0.55 11.66 -13.44
N SER A 60 -0.78 10.42 -13.91
CA SER A 60 -1.85 9.55 -13.43
C SER A 60 -1.35 8.64 -12.30
N ILE A 61 -2.10 8.62 -11.18
CA ILE A 61 -1.74 7.86 -9.98
C ILE A 61 -2.84 6.88 -9.62
N LEU A 62 -2.46 5.65 -9.32
CA LEU A 62 -3.32 4.66 -8.68
C LEU A 62 -2.88 4.45 -7.22
N ASP A 63 -3.78 4.72 -6.26
CA ASP A 63 -3.61 4.34 -4.85
C ASP A 63 -4.46 3.10 -4.55
N VAL A 64 -3.81 1.96 -4.27
CA VAL A 64 -4.48 0.66 -4.07
C VAL A 64 -3.71 -0.25 -3.09
N PRO A 65 -4.34 -0.72 -2.01
CA PRO A 65 -5.63 -0.29 -1.47
C PRO A 65 -5.51 1.11 -0.82
N CYS A 66 -6.43 1.99 -1.14
CA CYS A 66 -6.37 3.38 -0.67
C CYS A 66 -6.84 3.55 0.79
N GLY A 67 -7.61 2.57 1.31
CA GLY A 67 -8.29 2.73 2.59
C GLY A 67 -9.18 3.98 2.59
N PRO A 68 -9.26 4.72 3.70
CA PRO A 68 -10.05 5.94 3.79
C PRO A 68 -9.37 7.18 3.16
N GLY A 69 -8.53 7.01 2.14
CA GLY A 69 -7.98 8.11 1.34
C GLY A 69 -6.84 8.90 1.97
N ARG A 70 -6.09 8.30 2.86
CA ARG A 70 -5.05 8.93 3.69
C ARG A 70 -3.95 9.67 2.91
N PHE A 71 -3.70 9.30 1.67
CA PHE A 71 -2.66 9.90 0.82
C PHE A 71 -3.19 10.89 -0.21
N TYR A 72 -4.51 11.04 -0.32
CA TYR A 72 -5.12 11.87 -1.35
C TYR A 72 -4.57 13.29 -1.39
N GLU A 73 -4.46 13.96 -0.24
CA GLU A 73 -3.92 15.33 -0.15
C GLU A 73 -2.50 15.46 -0.72
N VAL A 74 -1.70 14.41 -0.61
CA VAL A 74 -0.35 14.40 -1.19
C VAL A 74 -0.40 14.25 -2.70
N PHE A 75 -1.40 13.52 -3.22
CA PHE A 75 -1.57 13.26 -4.65
C PHE A 75 -2.43 14.29 -5.36
N SER A 76 -3.01 15.25 -4.66
CA SER A 76 -3.91 16.27 -5.22
C SER A 76 -3.28 17.16 -6.31
N GLY A 77 -1.94 17.19 -6.42
CA GLY A 77 -1.21 17.84 -7.51
C GLY A 77 -1.08 17.01 -8.81
N ALA A 78 -1.54 15.75 -8.82
CA ALA A 78 -1.57 14.93 -10.03
C ALA A 78 -2.66 15.37 -11.02
N ALA A 79 -2.55 14.96 -12.28
CA ALA A 79 -3.59 15.20 -13.27
C ALA A 79 -4.85 14.37 -12.99
N GLU A 80 -4.64 13.14 -12.54
CA GLU A 80 -5.70 12.20 -12.18
C GLU A 80 -5.24 11.30 -11.05
N VAL A 81 -6.11 11.07 -10.05
CA VAL A 81 -5.92 10.13 -8.96
C VAL A 81 -7.04 9.12 -8.97
N THR A 82 -6.71 7.84 -9.12
CA THR A 82 -7.66 6.74 -8.98
C THR A 82 -7.43 6.05 -7.64
N MET A 83 -8.46 5.97 -6.81
CA MET A 83 -8.44 5.32 -5.51
C MET A 83 -9.26 4.05 -5.55
N VAL A 84 -8.61 2.94 -5.27
CA VAL A 84 -9.24 1.60 -5.27
C VAL A 84 -9.10 0.97 -3.90
N ASP A 85 -10.19 0.41 -3.40
CA ASP A 85 -10.18 -0.46 -2.23
C ASP A 85 -11.22 -1.56 -2.39
N TYR A 86 -11.01 -2.67 -1.70
CA TYR A 86 -12.00 -3.76 -1.64
C TYR A 86 -13.15 -3.42 -0.69
N ASP A 87 -12.90 -2.58 0.32
CA ASP A 87 -13.84 -2.23 1.37
C ASP A 87 -14.67 -0.99 0.99
N PRO A 88 -15.99 -1.16 0.74
CA PRO A 88 -16.85 -0.04 0.36
C PRO A 88 -16.99 1.02 1.47
N GLU A 89 -16.85 0.65 2.74
CA GLU A 89 -16.96 1.62 3.84
C GLU A 89 -15.76 2.58 3.87
N ALA A 90 -14.57 2.08 3.51
CA ALA A 90 -13.39 2.93 3.31
C ALA A 90 -13.61 3.92 2.16
N LEU A 91 -14.18 3.46 1.05
CA LEU A 91 -14.46 4.30 -0.12
C LEU A 91 -15.53 5.36 0.14
N LYS A 92 -16.54 5.07 0.97
CA LYS A 92 -17.52 6.09 1.41
C LYS A 92 -16.84 7.25 2.16
N VAL A 93 -15.80 6.97 2.96
CA VAL A 93 -15.01 8.02 3.62
C VAL A 93 -14.28 8.87 2.60
N VAL A 94 -13.65 8.26 1.60
CA VAL A 94 -12.99 8.98 0.50
C VAL A 94 -13.99 9.84 -0.26
N GLN A 95 -15.14 9.27 -0.62
CA GLN A 95 -16.20 9.98 -1.34
C GLN A 95 -16.73 11.18 -0.56
N ALA A 96 -16.96 11.02 0.73
CA ALA A 96 -17.44 12.11 1.59
C ALA A 96 -16.43 13.24 1.76
N ALA A 97 -15.13 12.91 1.82
CA ALA A 97 -14.06 13.88 2.03
C ALA A 97 -13.61 14.59 0.74
N HIS A 98 -13.58 13.87 -0.38
CA HIS A 98 -12.88 14.34 -1.59
C HIS A 98 -13.69 14.15 -2.89
N GLY A 99 -14.89 13.58 -2.84
CA GLY A 99 -15.66 13.20 -4.03
C GLY A 99 -16.09 14.37 -4.95
N GLN A 100 -15.89 15.61 -4.54
CA GLN A 100 -16.12 16.80 -5.38
C GLN A 100 -14.95 17.15 -6.30
N ASP A 101 -13.77 16.56 -6.07
CA ASP A 101 -12.62 16.78 -6.94
C ASP A 101 -12.76 15.96 -8.23
N ARG A 102 -12.88 16.67 -9.35
CA ARG A 102 -13.05 16.04 -10.68
C ARG A 102 -11.86 15.21 -11.14
N ARG A 103 -10.70 15.36 -10.50
CA ARG A 103 -9.49 14.57 -10.79
C ARG A 103 -9.48 13.23 -10.05
N LEU A 104 -10.39 13.06 -9.08
CA LEU A 104 -10.50 11.84 -8.28
C LEU A 104 -11.48 10.87 -8.92
N ARG A 105 -11.01 9.63 -9.13
CA ARG A 105 -11.87 8.48 -9.42
C ARG A 105 -11.83 7.52 -8.24
N ILE A 106 -12.99 7.04 -7.82
CA ILE A 106 -13.14 6.10 -6.71
C ILE A 106 -13.78 4.84 -7.27
N LEU A 107 -13.15 3.69 -7.02
CA LEU A 107 -13.60 2.40 -7.52
C LEU A 107 -13.45 1.32 -6.47
N GLN A 108 -14.49 0.51 -6.29
CA GLN A 108 -14.37 -0.73 -5.54
C GLN A 108 -13.74 -1.81 -6.42
N GLY A 109 -12.67 -2.46 -5.94
CA GLY A 109 -11.98 -3.46 -6.73
C GLY A 109 -11.06 -4.37 -5.92
N ASP A 110 -10.74 -5.50 -6.53
CA ASP A 110 -9.76 -6.45 -6.00
C ASP A 110 -8.39 -6.16 -6.58
N ILE A 111 -7.41 -5.93 -5.71
CA ILE A 111 -6.04 -5.66 -6.11
C ILE A 111 -5.36 -6.82 -6.84
N ALA A 112 -5.87 -8.03 -6.67
CA ALA A 112 -5.37 -9.21 -7.39
C ALA A 112 -5.88 -9.31 -8.83
N CYS A 113 -6.89 -8.47 -9.22
CA CYS A 113 -7.47 -8.42 -10.56
C CYS A 113 -8.06 -7.02 -10.80
N LEU A 114 -7.21 -6.06 -11.17
CA LEU A 114 -7.59 -4.66 -11.36
C LEU A 114 -8.24 -4.45 -12.75
N PRO A 115 -9.37 -3.72 -12.84
CA PRO A 115 -10.11 -3.53 -14.09
C PRO A 115 -9.49 -2.41 -14.96
N PHE A 116 -8.18 -2.40 -15.09
CA PHE A 116 -7.44 -1.42 -15.88
C PHE A 116 -6.56 -2.10 -16.92
N SER A 117 -6.34 -1.43 -18.04
CA SER A 117 -5.42 -1.89 -19.06
C SER A 117 -3.96 -1.81 -18.58
N ASP A 118 -3.08 -2.53 -19.26
CA ASP A 118 -1.64 -2.49 -19.01
C ASP A 118 -1.10 -1.06 -19.14
N GLY A 119 -0.26 -0.64 -18.20
CA GLY A 119 0.38 0.68 -18.25
C GLY A 119 -0.57 1.88 -18.13
N SER A 120 -1.70 1.72 -17.45
CA SER A 120 -2.70 2.80 -17.28
C SER A 120 -2.21 3.95 -16.41
N PHE A 121 -1.29 3.71 -15.47
CA PHE A 121 -0.88 4.69 -14.46
C PHE A 121 0.62 4.94 -14.46
N ASP A 122 1.02 6.20 -14.38
CA ASP A 122 2.44 6.58 -14.28
C ASP A 122 3.06 6.13 -12.95
N LEU A 123 2.27 6.18 -11.87
CA LEU A 123 2.63 5.67 -10.54
C LEU A 123 1.51 4.76 -9.99
N VAL A 124 1.87 3.56 -9.59
CA VAL A 124 1.03 2.68 -8.79
C VAL A 124 1.57 2.67 -7.36
N PHE A 125 0.75 3.09 -6.41
CA PHE A 125 1.09 3.25 -5.01
C PHE A 125 0.31 2.25 -4.15
N SER A 126 1.03 1.39 -3.40
CA SER A 126 0.41 0.34 -2.58
C SER A 126 1.04 0.28 -1.20
N MET A 127 0.36 0.88 -0.23
CA MET A 127 0.87 0.95 1.13
C MET A 127 0.12 0.03 2.09
N ARG A 128 0.89 -0.64 2.97
CA ARG A 128 0.39 -1.42 4.10
C ARG A 128 -0.50 -2.61 3.75
N LEU A 129 -0.33 -3.19 2.56
CA LEU A 129 -1.07 -4.36 2.11
C LEU A 129 -0.27 -5.66 2.28
N LEU A 130 0.94 -5.75 1.70
CA LEU A 130 1.63 -7.03 1.50
C LEU A 130 1.93 -7.80 2.78
N HIS A 131 2.00 -7.12 3.92
CA HIS A 131 2.17 -7.79 5.22
C HIS A 131 0.87 -8.42 5.78
N HIS A 132 -0.27 -8.20 5.14
CA HIS A 132 -1.52 -8.89 5.45
C HIS A 132 -1.68 -10.17 4.62
N ILE A 133 -0.99 -10.29 3.48
CA ILE A 133 -1.08 -11.45 2.59
C ILE A 133 -0.10 -12.53 3.05
N GLY A 134 -0.63 -13.62 3.62
CA GLY A 134 0.15 -14.77 4.08
C GLY A 134 0.59 -15.68 2.93
N ASP A 135 -0.29 -15.89 1.97
CA ASP A 135 -0.04 -16.71 0.79
C ASP A 135 0.98 -16.03 -0.15
N GLU A 136 2.02 -16.77 -0.49
CA GLU A 136 3.09 -16.30 -1.37
C GLU A 136 2.64 -16.23 -2.84
N ALA A 137 1.77 -17.14 -3.29
CA ALA A 137 1.26 -17.13 -4.66
C ALA A 137 0.35 -15.92 -4.89
N LEU A 138 -0.56 -15.65 -3.97
CA LEU A 138 -1.41 -14.46 -4.00
C LEU A 138 -0.59 -13.16 -3.92
N ARG A 139 0.44 -13.12 -3.06
CA ARG A 139 1.31 -11.95 -2.98
C ARG A 139 2.05 -11.69 -4.29
N ARG A 140 2.49 -12.75 -4.99
CA ARG A 140 3.10 -12.64 -6.33
C ARG A 140 2.10 -12.15 -7.36
N GLN A 141 0.88 -12.67 -7.35
CA GLN A 141 -0.21 -12.21 -8.23
C GLN A 141 -0.48 -10.72 -8.05
N VAL A 142 -0.61 -10.26 -6.80
CA VAL A 142 -0.81 -8.83 -6.49
C VAL A 142 0.34 -7.98 -7.02
N VAL A 143 1.60 -8.38 -6.80
CA VAL A 143 2.74 -7.60 -7.30
C VAL A 143 2.81 -7.59 -8.82
N ALA A 144 2.49 -8.70 -9.49
CA ALA A 144 2.41 -8.78 -10.94
C ALA A 144 1.31 -7.86 -11.50
N GLU A 145 0.17 -7.79 -10.81
CA GLU A 145 -0.95 -6.93 -11.21
C GLU A 145 -0.61 -5.44 -11.04
N LEU A 146 0.05 -5.06 -9.93
CA LEU A 146 0.57 -3.70 -9.75
C LEU A 146 1.59 -3.34 -10.85
N ALA A 147 2.45 -4.28 -11.22
CA ALA A 147 3.40 -4.09 -12.32
C ALA A 147 2.70 -3.96 -13.67
N ARG A 148 1.65 -4.78 -13.91
CA ARG A 148 0.89 -4.76 -15.16
C ARG A 148 0.26 -3.40 -15.41
N VAL A 149 -0.48 -2.88 -14.43
CA VAL A 149 -1.21 -1.61 -14.58
C VAL A 149 -0.29 -0.37 -14.49
N SER A 150 0.93 -0.53 -14.02
CA SER A 150 1.93 0.54 -14.00
C SER A 150 2.53 0.76 -15.39
N ARG A 151 2.67 2.03 -15.77
CA ARG A 151 3.44 2.47 -16.94
C ARG A 151 4.91 2.62 -16.62
N ARG A 152 5.23 3.13 -15.42
CA ARG A 152 6.61 3.44 -15.09
C ARG A 152 7.01 3.11 -13.65
N TYR A 153 6.27 3.53 -12.65
CA TYR A 153 6.68 3.41 -11.26
C TYR A 153 5.71 2.58 -10.42
N VAL A 154 6.26 1.71 -9.58
CA VAL A 154 5.52 1.01 -8.52
C VAL A 154 6.16 1.32 -7.19
N ALA A 155 5.41 1.93 -6.30
CA ALA A 155 5.81 2.18 -4.92
C ALA A 155 4.98 1.33 -3.97
N LEU A 156 5.62 0.53 -3.15
CA LEU A 156 4.91 -0.37 -2.23
C LEU A 156 5.60 -0.49 -0.88
N SER A 157 4.87 -0.97 0.12
CA SER A 157 5.45 -1.29 1.42
C SER A 157 5.25 -2.75 1.81
N LEU A 158 6.26 -3.30 2.50
CA LEU A 158 6.24 -4.66 3.04
C LEU A 158 6.93 -4.73 4.41
N TYR A 159 6.77 -5.86 5.10
CA TYR A 159 7.53 -6.16 6.31
C TYR A 159 8.70 -7.08 5.98
N SER A 160 9.91 -6.67 6.41
CA SER A 160 11.14 -7.41 6.18
C SER A 160 11.52 -8.29 7.39
N LYS A 161 11.97 -9.52 7.11
CA LYS A 161 12.57 -10.42 8.12
C LYS A 161 13.94 -9.92 8.60
N HIS A 162 14.65 -9.10 7.81
CA HIS A 162 15.99 -8.60 8.11
C HIS A 162 15.94 -7.25 8.84
N THR A 163 15.30 -7.24 10.03
CA THR A 163 15.23 -6.06 10.87
C THR A 163 15.46 -6.44 12.33
N PHE A 164 16.04 -5.53 13.10
CA PHE A 164 16.28 -5.76 14.52
C PHE A 164 14.99 -6.12 15.28
N ARG A 165 13.89 -5.45 14.96
CA ARG A 165 12.58 -5.72 15.57
C ARG A 165 12.08 -7.14 15.28
N TYR A 166 12.24 -7.63 14.05
CA TYR A 166 11.87 -9.00 13.70
C TYR A 166 12.72 -10.00 14.46
N MET A 167 14.05 -9.81 14.45
CA MET A 167 15.00 -10.71 15.14
C MET A 167 14.77 -10.72 16.65
N LYS A 168 14.60 -9.56 17.28
CA LYS A 168 14.28 -9.44 18.71
C LYS A 168 13.00 -10.21 19.05
N ARG A 169 11.90 -9.99 18.31
CA ARG A 169 10.64 -10.72 18.57
C ARG A 169 10.81 -12.22 18.46
N ARG A 170 11.55 -12.69 17.46
CA ARG A 170 11.83 -14.11 17.27
C ARG A 170 12.70 -14.69 18.39
N LEU A 171 13.71 -13.97 18.84
CA LEU A 171 14.59 -14.39 19.94
C LEU A 171 13.82 -14.55 21.27
N PHE A 172 12.85 -13.68 21.52
CA PHE A 172 12.01 -13.74 22.72
C PHE A 172 10.72 -14.58 22.54
N GLY A 173 10.64 -15.47 21.55
CA GLY A 173 9.48 -16.33 21.30
C GLY A 173 8.20 -15.61 20.89
N MET A 174 8.25 -14.30 20.64
CA MET A 174 7.09 -13.51 20.24
C MET A 174 6.84 -13.66 18.73
N ARG A 175 5.59 -13.84 18.33
CA ARG A 175 5.23 -13.85 16.91
C ARG A 175 5.54 -12.50 16.27
N PRO A 176 6.24 -12.46 15.10
CA PRO A 176 6.42 -11.24 14.33
C PRO A 176 5.07 -10.60 13.95
N SER A 177 5.03 -9.27 13.83
CA SER A 177 3.82 -8.58 13.39
C SER A 177 3.65 -8.77 11.88
N GLY A 178 2.54 -9.36 11.47
CA GLY A 178 2.21 -9.56 10.05
C GLY A 178 3.16 -10.53 9.31
N ASN A 179 2.88 -10.72 8.03
CA ASN A 179 3.67 -11.60 7.16
C ASN A 179 4.91 -10.87 6.66
N SER A 180 6.07 -11.27 7.20
CA SER A 180 7.36 -10.68 6.82
C SER A 180 8.04 -11.50 5.73
N VAL A 181 8.72 -10.84 4.81
CA VAL A 181 9.41 -11.46 3.66
C VAL A 181 10.93 -11.29 3.74
N ALA A 182 11.66 -12.21 3.13
CA ALA A 182 13.09 -12.05 2.87
C ALA A 182 13.26 -11.03 1.73
N LEU A 183 13.76 -9.84 2.05
CA LEU A 183 13.79 -8.71 1.14
C LEU A 183 14.52 -9.00 -0.18
N GLY A 184 15.66 -9.69 -0.12
CA GLY A 184 16.42 -10.07 -1.31
C GLY A 184 15.62 -10.98 -2.25
N ARG A 185 14.91 -12.00 -1.69
CA ARG A 185 14.05 -12.88 -2.48
C ARG A 185 12.90 -12.10 -3.12
N PHE A 186 12.24 -11.22 -2.37
CA PHE A 186 11.16 -10.39 -2.89
C PHE A 186 11.63 -9.50 -4.06
N ILE A 187 12.81 -8.86 -3.94
CA ILE A 187 13.37 -8.02 -5.00
C ILE A 187 13.70 -8.85 -6.26
N ALA A 188 14.24 -10.06 -6.07
CA ALA A 188 14.51 -10.97 -7.19
C ALA A 188 13.23 -11.43 -7.90
N GLU A 189 12.16 -11.69 -7.17
CA GLU A 189 10.84 -12.02 -7.70
C GLU A 189 10.23 -10.82 -8.45
N ALA A 190 10.26 -9.62 -7.86
CA ALA A 190 9.78 -8.39 -8.51
C ALA A 190 10.52 -8.11 -9.82
N ARG A 191 11.85 -8.38 -9.86
CA ARG A 191 12.64 -8.23 -11.09
C ARG A 191 12.17 -9.16 -12.22
N ARG A 192 11.75 -10.39 -11.90
CA ARG A 192 11.16 -11.33 -12.89
C ARG A 192 9.83 -10.86 -13.44
N MET A 193 9.15 -9.95 -12.74
CA MET A 193 7.90 -9.29 -13.14
C MET A 193 8.14 -7.96 -13.86
N GLY A 194 9.37 -7.67 -14.29
CA GLY A 194 9.72 -6.43 -14.97
C GLY A 194 9.89 -5.21 -14.05
N LEU A 195 10.11 -5.42 -12.75
CA LEU A 195 10.29 -4.33 -11.79
C LEU A 195 11.75 -4.22 -11.33
N ARG A 196 12.42 -3.15 -11.71
CA ARG A 196 13.77 -2.81 -11.26
C ARG A 196 13.70 -1.95 -10.00
N LEU A 197 14.29 -2.42 -8.91
CA LEU A 197 14.36 -1.63 -7.69
C LEU A 197 15.23 -0.39 -7.89
N LEU A 198 14.64 0.80 -7.66
CA LEU A 198 15.36 2.07 -7.67
C LEU A 198 15.86 2.44 -6.27
N ARG A 199 14.98 2.40 -5.28
CA ARG A 199 15.33 2.81 -3.90
C ARG A 199 14.60 2.01 -2.83
N LYS A 200 15.24 1.92 -1.67
CA LYS A 200 14.70 1.35 -0.43
C LYS A 200 14.65 2.45 0.62
N TYR A 201 13.51 2.60 1.24
CA TYR A 201 13.31 3.56 2.33
C TYR A 201 12.92 2.81 3.60
N PRO A 202 13.56 3.08 4.74
CA PRO A 202 13.06 2.63 6.04
C PRO A 202 11.81 3.45 6.40
N ALA A 203 10.80 2.83 6.97
CA ALA A 203 9.58 3.56 7.35
C ALA A 203 9.82 4.61 8.45
N VAL A 204 10.60 4.28 9.47
CA VAL A 204 10.99 5.23 10.55
C VAL A 204 12.49 5.11 10.82
N SER A 205 12.99 3.87 10.86
CA SER A 205 14.40 3.55 11.10
C SER A 205 14.70 2.14 10.58
N LEU A 206 15.97 1.77 10.57
CA LEU A 206 16.40 0.40 10.24
C LEU A 206 15.87 -0.66 11.22
N ILE A 207 15.43 -0.23 12.41
CA ILE A 207 14.87 -1.11 13.45
C ILE A 207 13.47 -1.60 13.08
N GLU A 208 12.66 -0.76 12.41
CA GLU A 208 11.27 -1.08 12.06
C GLU A 208 11.19 -2.15 10.95
N GLN A 209 10.16 -3.00 11.03
CA GLN A 209 9.96 -4.07 10.04
C GLN A 209 9.53 -3.54 8.67
N GLN A 210 8.78 -2.44 8.63
CA GLN A 210 8.28 -1.89 7.38
C GLN A 210 9.42 -1.31 6.54
N ARG A 211 9.40 -1.63 5.26
CA ARG A 211 10.24 -1.05 4.21
C ARG A 211 9.33 -0.51 3.13
N MET A 212 9.65 0.66 2.64
CA MET A 212 9.01 1.25 1.46
C MET A 212 9.98 1.11 0.30
N LEU A 213 9.51 0.61 -0.81
CA LEU A 213 10.29 0.28 -1.99
C LEU A 213 9.74 1.04 -3.17
N LEU A 214 10.64 1.62 -3.96
CA LEU A 214 10.32 2.22 -5.23
C LEU A 214 10.95 1.38 -6.34
N PHE A 215 10.12 0.95 -7.27
CA PHE A 215 10.51 0.23 -8.47
C PHE A 215 10.21 1.05 -9.72
N GLU A 216 11.00 0.83 -10.75
CA GLU A 216 10.72 1.26 -12.12
C GLU A 216 10.41 0.03 -12.97
N LYS A 217 9.40 0.12 -13.81
CA LYS A 217 9.06 -0.92 -14.80
C LYS A 217 10.06 -0.84 -15.95
N VAL A 218 10.61 -2.00 -16.36
CA VAL A 218 11.59 -2.16 -17.43
C VAL A 218 11.09 -3.13 -18.47
#